data_777f4227bc26e5089defd9ea3e91faca
#
_entry.id   777f4227bc26e5089defd9ea3e91faca
#
_cell.length_a   1.000
_cell.length_b   1.000
_cell.length_c   1.000
_cell.angle_alpha   90.00
_cell.angle_beta   90.00
_cell.angle_gamma   90.00
#
_symmetry.space_group_name_H-M   'P 1'
#
loop_
_entity.id
_entity.type
_entity.pdbx_description
1 polymer ?
#
loop_
_entity_poly.entity_id
_entity_poly.type
_entity_poly.pdbx_seq_one_letter_code
_entity_poly.pdbx_strand_id
1 'polypeptide(L)'
;MSANDPLLLSESPEVRERFSEMIDVTLKAVYDSFSDDSAFSGIDPYELRERIGSLGFLPDSGVGFEEVLEQTKEEILPHLLRTWSTKYMPHLHSPVLTETICSELIIACFNDSMDSWDQGPAATELEESMIRGLVKLYGFPEETSDGCFTSGGSQSNISAIIAARDWYCMKRFGWDVKMNGLPPEFNRLRIYTSEISHFSMDKASHILGMGYSAVRKIPVDQECRIDVSAFAKMLEEDVAEGLYPFCAVATFGTTDFGSIDDAKGMRELCDRYGMHLHADAAYGSGLIMSDRYSERIAGIALCDSLTVDFHKMFLLPISCSAIIVRDAELLRCFELHADYLNREEDEEDG
;
A
#
# COMPACT_ATOMS: atom_id res chain seq x y z
N MET A 1 28.08 -20.99 -9.63
CA MET A 1 28.79 -20.10 -8.70
C MET A 1 29.15 -20.88 -7.46
N SER A 2 30.36 -20.75 -6.93
CA SER A 2 30.74 -21.38 -5.66
C SER A 2 30.28 -20.49 -4.50
N ALA A 3 30.07 -21.06 -3.30
CA ALA A 3 29.73 -20.29 -2.11
C ALA A 3 30.76 -19.19 -1.74
N ASN A 4 31.95 -19.25 -2.35
CA ASN A 4 33.06 -18.31 -2.18
C ASN A 4 33.24 -17.38 -3.41
N ASP A 5 32.19 -17.21 -4.23
CA ASP A 5 32.22 -16.26 -5.34
C ASP A 5 32.26 -14.83 -4.75
N PRO A 6 33.28 -14.00 -5.07
CA PRO A 6 33.41 -12.67 -4.50
C PRO A 6 32.29 -11.71 -4.91
N LEU A 7 31.41 -12.10 -5.82
CA LEU A 7 30.23 -11.33 -6.22
C LEU A 7 29.03 -11.55 -5.29
N LEU A 8 29.07 -12.63 -4.47
CA LEU A 8 27.96 -12.96 -3.55
C LEU A 8 28.28 -12.48 -2.14
N LEU A 9 27.30 -11.90 -1.47
CA LEU A 9 27.44 -11.52 -0.06
C LEU A 9 27.74 -12.78 0.78
N SER A 10 28.80 -12.71 1.57
CA SER A 10 29.23 -13.78 2.46
C SER A 10 30.04 -13.22 3.63
N GLU A 11 30.35 -14.07 4.62
CA GLU A 11 31.20 -13.75 5.77
C GLU A 11 32.71 -13.63 5.47
N SER A 12 33.14 -13.90 4.22
CA SER A 12 34.54 -13.79 3.80
C SER A 12 35.07 -12.36 4.04
N PRO A 13 36.25 -12.19 4.65
CA PRO A 13 36.88 -10.89 4.85
C PRO A 13 37.03 -10.08 3.55
N GLU A 14 37.33 -10.71 2.45
CA GLU A 14 37.47 -10.08 1.14
C GLU A 14 36.15 -9.53 0.62
N VAL A 15 35.05 -10.29 0.75
CA VAL A 15 33.70 -9.84 0.38
C VAL A 15 33.25 -8.69 1.28
N ARG A 16 33.52 -8.78 2.58
CA ARG A 16 33.19 -7.73 3.54
C ARG A 16 33.88 -6.40 3.22
N GLU A 17 35.18 -6.43 2.94
CA GLU A 17 35.96 -5.24 2.59
C GLU A 17 35.41 -4.61 1.31
N ARG A 18 35.28 -5.41 0.25
CA ARG A 18 34.71 -4.96 -1.04
C ARG A 18 33.32 -4.37 -0.89
N PHE A 19 32.42 -5.05 -0.16
CA PHE A 19 31.05 -4.56 0.04
C PHE A 19 31.03 -3.23 0.79
N SER A 20 31.86 -3.09 1.84
CA SER A 20 31.99 -1.84 2.58
C SER A 20 32.46 -0.69 1.67
N GLU A 21 33.47 -0.92 0.84
CA GLU A 21 33.94 0.06 -0.14
C GLU A 21 32.85 0.46 -1.15
N MET A 22 32.09 -0.53 -1.66
CA MET A 22 30.98 -0.28 -2.58
C MET A 22 29.88 0.58 -1.93
N ILE A 23 29.53 0.34 -0.67
CA ILE A 23 28.58 1.16 0.09
C ILE A 23 29.11 2.58 0.26
N ASP A 24 30.37 2.76 0.66
CA ASP A 24 30.97 4.06 0.90
C ASP A 24 30.98 4.92 -0.39
N VAL A 25 31.39 4.36 -1.53
CA VAL A 25 31.42 5.12 -2.79
C VAL A 25 30.00 5.40 -3.34
N THR A 26 29.06 4.49 -3.11
CA THR A 26 27.64 4.71 -3.45
C THR A 26 27.06 5.84 -2.62
N LEU A 27 27.27 5.81 -1.30
CA LEU A 27 26.79 6.86 -0.39
C LEU A 27 27.38 8.22 -0.77
N LYS A 28 28.70 8.25 -1.10
CA LYS A 28 29.35 9.46 -1.60
C LYS A 28 28.68 9.97 -2.88
N ALA A 29 28.40 9.11 -3.85
CA ALA A 29 27.74 9.47 -5.10
C ALA A 29 26.35 10.08 -4.84
N VAL A 30 25.56 9.52 -3.89
CA VAL A 30 24.28 10.07 -3.48
C VAL A 30 24.44 11.48 -2.90
N TYR A 31 25.37 11.69 -1.96
CA TYR A 31 25.59 13.03 -1.38
C TYR A 31 26.13 14.04 -2.40
N ASP A 32 27.02 13.61 -3.30
CA ASP A 32 27.52 14.49 -4.37
C ASP A 32 26.39 14.97 -5.30
N SER A 33 25.33 14.14 -5.47
CA SER A 33 24.13 14.51 -6.25
C SER A 33 23.26 15.56 -5.59
N PHE A 34 23.45 15.86 -4.28
CA PHE A 34 22.69 16.87 -3.52
C PHE A 34 23.24 18.28 -3.68
N SER A 35 24.11 18.52 -4.64
CA SER A 35 24.88 19.76 -4.79
C SER A 35 24.04 21.01 -5.10
N ASP A 36 22.78 20.88 -5.50
CA ASP A 36 21.87 22.00 -5.73
C ASP A 36 20.54 21.81 -4.96
N ASP A 37 19.84 22.93 -4.72
CA ASP A 37 18.56 22.97 -4.00
C ASP A 37 17.35 22.79 -4.94
N SER A 38 17.53 22.30 -6.15
CA SER A 38 16.42 22.04 -7.06
C SER A 38 15.67 20.75 -6.65
N ALA A 39 14.35 20.75 -6.77
CA ALA A 39 13.55 19.55 -6.56
C ALA A 39 13.61 18.58 -7.76
N PHE A 40 13.88 19.11 -8.94
CA PHE A 40 13.93 18.41 -10.22
C PHE A 40 14.90 19.10 -11.18
N SER A 41 15.57 18.33 -12.04
CA SER A 41 16.58 18.86 -12.99
C SER A 41 16.02 19.79 -14.06
N GLY A 42 14.72 19.70 -14.35
CA GLY A 42 14.09 20.48 -15.43
C GLY A 42 14.40 19.97 -16.84
N ILE A 43 15.01 18.79 -16.98
CA ILE A 43 15.31 18.20 -18.29
C ILE A 43 14.04 17.95 -19.10
N ASP A 44 14.13 18.15 -20.42
CA ASP A 44 13.05 17.79 -21.32
C ASP A 44 12.79 16.27 -21.31
N PRO A 45 11.51 15.81 -21.23
CA PRO A 45 11.20 14.39 -21.17
C PRO A 45 11.68 13.56 -22.37
N TYR A 46 11.76 14.15 -23.56
CA TYR A 46 12.24 13.47 -24.76
C TYR A 46 13.77 13.35 -24.73
N GLU A 47 14.48 14.40 -24.28
CA GLU A 47 15.92 14.36 -24.07
C GLU A 47 16.29 13.31 -23.03
N LEU A 48 15.58 13.27 -21.88
CA LEU A 48 15.81 12.26 -20.85
C LEU A 48 15.61 10.85 -21.40
N ARG A 49 14.54 10.64 -22.19
CA ARG A 49 14.29 9.34 -22.82
C ARG A 49 15.41 8.91 -23.76
N GLU A 50 15.94 9.82 -24.56
CA GLU A 50 17.07 9.53 -25.46
C GLU A 50 18.33 9.19 -24.69
N ARG A 51 18.68 9.96 -23.65
CA ARG A 51 19.84 9.68 -22.77
C ARG A 51 19.73 8.31 -22.13
N ILE A 52 18.66 8.04 -21.41
CA ILE A 52 18.43 6.74 -20.72
C ILE A 52 18.42 5.59 -21.74
N GLY A 53 17.79 5.79 -22.90
CA GLY A 53 17.73 4.78 -23.97
C GLY A 53 19.09 4.44 -24.60
N SER A 54 20.08 5.34 -24.51
CA SER A 54 21.42 5.14 -25.03
C SER A 54 22.37 4.39 -24.09
N LEU A 55 21.96 4.13 -22.82
CA LEU A 55 22.84 3.57 -21.79
C LEU A 55 23.22 2.09 -21.99
N GLY A 56 22.54 1.35 -22.88
CA GLY A 56 22.93 -0.02 -23.19
C GLY A 56 22.86 -0.97 -22.00
N PHE A 57 21.75 -0.98 -21.26
CA PHE A 57 21.57 -1.75 -20.02
C PHE A 57 21.75 -3.28 -20.12
N LEU A 58 21.81 -3.82 -21.33
CA LEU A 58 22.06 -5.24 -21.58
C LEU A 58 23.28 -5.37 -22.51
N PRO A 59 24.50 -5.10 -22.03
CA PRO A 59 25.71 -5.23 -22.82
C PRO A 59 26.04 -6.70 -23.10
N ASP A 60 26.81 -6.96 -24.17
CA ASP A 60 27.25 -8.33 -24.55
C ASP A 60 28.18 -8.97 -23.51
N SER A 61 28.84 -8.16 -22.70
CA SER A 61 29.71 -8.58 -21.60
C SER A 61 29.42 -7.77 -20.33
N GLY A 62 29.65 -8.35 -19.16
CA GLY A 62 29.55 -7.66 -17.90
C GLY A 62 30.50 -6.47 -17.79
N VAL A 63 30.05 -5.40 -17.15
CA VAL A 63 30.84 -4.20 -16.82
C VAL A 63 31.14 -4.14 -15.34
N GLY A 64 32.17 -3.42 -14.92
CA GLY A 64 32.54 -3.27 -13.52
C GLY A 64 31.56 -2.38 -12.74
N PHE A 65 31.52 -2.55 -11.43
CA PHE A 65 30.67 -1.73 -10.54
C PHE A 65 30.97 -0.24 -10.66
N GLU A 66 32.24 0.13 -10.72
CA GLU A 66 32.69 1.51 -10.83
C GLU A 66 32.18 2.19 -12.11
N GLU A 67 32.21 1.47 -13.24
CA GLU A 67 31.70 1.96 -14.52
C GLU A 67 30.18 2.19 -14.45
N VAL A 68 29.42 1.25 -13.87
CA VAL A 68 27.98 1.38 -13.68
C VAL A 68 27.68 2.56 -12.74
N LEU A 69 28.46 2.72 -11.67
CA LEU A 69 28.25 3.82 -10.72
C LEU A 69 28.52 5.18 -11.36
N GLU A 70 29.59 5.33 -12.16
CA GLU A 70 29.87 6.59 -12.88
C GLU A 70 28.75 6.91 -13.87
N GLN A 71 28.29 5.94 -14.66
CA GLN A 71 27.16 6.11 -15.55
C GLN A 71 25.88 6.52 -14.80
N THR A 72 25.64 5.92 -13.64
CA THR A 72 24.51 6.28 -12.76
C THR A 72 24.63 7.71 -12.25
N LYS A 73 25.82 8.15 -11.84
CA LYS A 73 26.08 9.51 -11.37
C LYS A 73 25.86 10.56 -12.46
N GLU A 74 26.26 10.26 -13.69
CA GLU A 74 26.19 11.20 -14.80
C GLU A 74 24.79 11.30 -15.41
N GLU A 75 24.09 10.17 -15.56
CA GLU A 75 22.89 10.08 -16.38
C GLU A 75 21.60 9.82 -15.59
N ILE A 76 21.67 9.35 -14.32
CA ILE A 76 20.48 9.00 -13.56
C ILE A 76 20.29 9.90 -12.34
N LEU A 77 21.28 9.98 -11.44
CA LEU A 77 21.12 10.71 -10.17
C LEU A 77 20.73 12.17 -10.35
N PRO A 78 21.22 12.93 -11.35
CA PRO A 78 20.82 14.34 -11.55
C PRO A 78 19.33 14.50 -11.85
N HIS A 79 18.67 13.47 -12.35
CA HIS A 79 17.28 13.50 -12.80
C HIS A 79 16.29 12.85 -11.81
N LEU A 80 16.76 12.30 -10.70
CA LEU A 80 15.90 11.80 -9.64
C LEU A 80 15.25 12.98 -8.87
N LEU A 81 14.03 12.75 -8.38
CA LEU A 81 13.32 13.73 -7.55
C LEU A 81 13.97 13.87 -6.19
N ARG A 82 14.13 15.10 -5.72
CA ARG A 82 14.69 15.44 -4.41
C ARG A 82 13.57 15.82 -3.46
N THR A 83 12.97 14.83 -2.83
CA THR A 83 11.81 15.00 -1.94
C THR A 83 12.12 15.79 -0.66
N TRP A 84 13.41 15.89 -0.28
CA TRP A 84 13.88 16.72 0.85
C TRP A 84 14.04 18.21 0.50
N SER A 85 14.00 18.58 -0.79
CA SER A 85 14.10 19.98 -1.19
C SER A 85 12.92 20.79 -0.69
N THR A 86 13.19 21.99 -0.15
CA THR A 86 12.12 22.92 0.25
C THR A 86 11.27 23.42 -0.91
N LYS A 87 11.70 23.19 -2.14
CA LYS A 87 10.99 23.51 -3.38
C LYS A 87 10.12 22.37 -3.89
N TYR A 88 10.17 21.19 -3.23
CA TYR A 88 9.33 20.04 -3.59
C TYR A 88 7.99 20.15 -2.90
N MET A 89 6.92 20.32 -3.65
CA MET A 89 5.56 20.41 -3.13
C MET A 89 4.55 19.46 -3.81
N PRO A 90 4.81 18.96 -5.04
CA PRO A 90 3.86 18.08 -5.70
C PRO A 90 3.87 16.68 -5.10
N HIS A 91 2.71 16.02 -5.20
CA HIS A 91 2.51 14.65 -4.73
C HIS A 91 2.56 14.48 -3.20
N LEU A 92 2.39 13.26 -2.73
CA LEU A 92 2.40 12.89 -1.32
C LEU A 92 3.70 12.16 -0.94
N HIS A 93 4.79 12.40 -1.67
CA HIS A 93 6.11 11.86 -1.36
C HIS A 93 6.75 12.66 -0.23
N SER A 94 7.17 11.96 0.79
CA SER A 94 7.94 12.55 1.90
C SER A 94 9.44 12.27 1.72
N PRO A 95 10.32 13.09 2.34
CA PRO A 95 11.69 12.64 2.58
C PRO A 95 11.67 11.41 3.49
N VAL A 96 12.69 10.57 3.38
CA VAL A 96 12.80 9.34 4.18
C VAL A 96 13.67 9.57 5.41
N LEU A 97 13.40 8.85 6.50
CA LEU A 97 14.26 8.82 7.67
C LEU A 97 15.53 8.02 7.35
N THR A 98 16.69 8.51 7.79
CA THR A 98 17.98 7.84 7.55
C THR A 98 18.03 6.44 8.14
N GLU A 99 17.41 6.24 9.31
CA GLU A 99 17.31 4.95 10.00
C GLU A 99 16.56 3.92 9.17
N THR A 100 15.55 4.34 8.42
CA THR A 100 14.77 3.43 7.57
C THR A 100 15.53 2.98 6.33
N ILE A 101 16.46 3.82 5.81
CA ILE A 101 17.40 3.41 4.76
C ILE A 101 18.34 2.31 5.27
N CYS A 102 18.81 2.42 6.51
CA CYS A 102 19.62 1.36 7.13
C CYS A 102 18.82 0.06 7.31
N SER A 103 17.53 0.15 7.61
CA SER A 103 16.66 -1.03 7.68
C SER A 103 16.49 -1.70 6.32
N GLU A 104 16.30 -0.93 5.24
CA GLU A 104 16.27 -1.46 3.87
C GLU A 104 17.58 -2.17 3.50
N LEU A 105 18.71 -1.66 3.95
CA LEU A 105 20.01 -2.34 3.73
C LEU A 105 20.04 -3.70 4.43
N ILE A 106 19.52 -3.81 5.66
CA ILE A 106 19.44 -5.09 6.38
C ILE A 106 18.54 -6.06 5.60
N ILE A 107 17.35 -5.62 5.21
CA ILE A 107 16.40 -6.42 4.42
C ILE A 107 17.07 -6.94 3.14
N ALA A 108 17.74 -6.06 2.40
CA ALA A 108 18.44 -6.45 1.16
C ALA A 108 19.58 -7.44 1.38
N CYS A 109 20.28 -7.37 2.51
CA CYS A 109 21.39 -8.29 2.83
C CYS A 109 20.91 -9.69 3.22
N PHE A 110 19.83 -9.81 3.97
CA PHE A 110 19.29 -11.11 4.39
C PHE A 110 18.38 -11.74 3.33
N ASN A 111 17.62 -10.90 2.62
CA ASN A 111 16.78 -11.31 1.49
C ASN A 111 15.81 -12.46 1.84
N ASP A 112 15.21 -12.38 3.03
CA ASP A 112 14.24 -13.36 3.51
C ASP A 112 13.01 -13.41 2.60
N SER A 113 12.43 -14.61 2.41
CA SER A 113 11.15 -14.80 1.75
C SER A 113 10.05 -14.98 2.79
N MET A 114 8.91 -14.32 2.58
CA MET A 114 7.73 -14.46 3.45
C MET A 114 6.70 -15.48 2.89
N ASP A 115 7.13 -16.36 1.97
CA ASP A 115 6.25 -17.40 1.40
C ASP A 115 5.86 -18.48 2.43
N SER A 116 6.76 -18.73 3.40
CA SER A 116 6.53 -19.66 4.50
C SER A 116 7.35 -19.24 5.72
N TRP A 117 6.92 -19.65 6.89
CA TRP A 117 7.57 -19.29 8.14
C TRP A 117 9.05 -19.68 8.20
N ASP A 118 9.41 -20.85 7.72
CA ASP A 118 10.80 -21.34 7.72
C ASP A 118 11.77 -20.58 6.80
N GLN A 119 11.24 -19.81 5.83
CA GLN A 119 12.02 -18.97 4.93
C GLN A 119 12.25 -17.56 5.46
N GLY A 120 11.42 -17.09 6.41
CA GLY A 120 11.54 -15.77 7.01
C GLY A 120 10.98 -15.72 8.43
N PRO A 121 11.45 -16.57 9.38
CA PRO A 121 10.79 -16.70 10.68
C PRO A 121 10.78 -15.40 11.48
N ALA A 122 11.91 -14.68 11.51
CA ALA A 122 11.97 -13.40 12.23
C ALA A 122 11.14 -12.30 11.56
N ALA A 123 11.06 -12.30 10.24
CA ALA A 123 10.28 -11.32 9.48
C ALA A 123 8.78 -11.56 9.68
N THR A 124 8.33 -12.81 9.68
CA THR A 124 6.93 -13.20 9.94
C THR A 124 6.48 -12.76 11.33
N GLU A 125 7.24 -13.12 12.38
CA GLU A 125 6.94 -12.73 13.76
C GLU A 125 6.93 -11.20 13.96
N LEU A 126 7.83 -10.50 13.24
CA LEU A 126 7.86 -9.04 13.26
C LEU A 126 6.61 -8.44 12.61
N GLU A 127 6.19 -8.96 11.47
CA GLU A 127 4.98 -8.52 10.79
C GLU A 127 3.75 -8.70 11.68
N GLU A 128 3.55 -9.87 12.25
CA GLU A 128 2.44 -10.13 13.18
C GLU A 128 2.46 -9.19 14.38
N SER A 129 3.64 -9.00 15.00
CA SER A 129 3.78 -8.09 16.13
C SER A 129 3.43 -6.65 15.75
N MET A 130 3.83 -6.21 14.55
CA MET A 130 3.50 -4.88 14.04
C MET A 130 2.00 -4.75 13.74
N ILE A 131 1.38 -5.75 13.14
CA ILE A 131 -0.07 -5.75 12.86
C ILE A 131 -0.86 -5.66 14.18
N ARG A 132 -0.51 -6.46 15.19
CA ARG A 132 -1.12 -6.36 16.54
C ARG A 132 -0.98 -4.95 17.13
N GLY A 133 0.20 -4.33 16.97
CA GLY A 133 0.43 -2.96 17.40
C GLY A 133 -0.44 -1.94 16.65
N LEU A 134 -0.61 -2.10 15.36
CA LEU A 134 -1.43 -1.22 14.51
C LEU A 134 -2.93 -1.38 14.80
N VAL A 135 -3.40 -2.61 14.99
CA VAL A 135 -4.77 -2.91 15.43
C VAL A 135 -5.12 -2.11 16.68
N LYS A 136 -4.26 -2.19 17.69
CA LYS A 136 -4.42 -1.44 18.93
C LYS A 136 -4.33 0.08 18.73
N LEU A 137 -3.36 0.56 17.94
CA LEU A 137 -3.11 1.97 17.69
C LEU A 137 -4.33 2.65 17.05
N TYR A 138 -4.99 1.98 16.09
CA TYR A 138 -6.16 2.53 15.39
C TYR A 138 -7.51 2.19 16.07
N GLY A 139 -7.49 1.53 17.23
CA GLY A 139 -8.68 1.23 18.02
C GLY A 139 -9.57 0.13 17.42
N PHE A 140 -8.97 -0.82 16.70
CA PHE A 140 -9.66 -2.03 16.26
C PHE A 140 -9.71 -3.06 17.43
N PRO A 141 -10.70 -3.97 17.46
CA PRO A 141 -10.79 -5.02 18.50
C PRO A 141 -9.59 -5.99 18.42
N GLU A 142 -8.80 -6.07 19.48
CA GLU A 142 -7.55 -6.87 19.48
C GLU A 142 -7.80 -8.38 19.32
N GLU A 143 -8.98 -8.88 19.75
CA GLU A 143 -9.30 -10.32 19.73
C GLU A 143 -9.79 -10.83 18.37
N THR A 144 -10.25 -9.95 17.50
CA THR A 144 -10.88 -10.37 16.23
C THR A 144 -10.21 -9.77 15.00
N SER A 145 -9.39 -8.74 15.19
CA SER A 145 -8.78 -7.99 14.08
C SER A 145 -7.44 -8.60 13.67
N ASP A 146 -7.14 -8.44 12.40
CA ASP A 146 -5.89 -8.90 11.81
C ASP A 146 -5.48 -7.98 10.64
N GLY A 147 -4.38 -8.30 9.96
CA GLY A 147 -3.90 -7.54 8.82
C GLY A 147 -2.68 -8.15 8.16
N CYS A 148 -2.19 -7.51 7.14
CA CYS A 148 -0.90 -7.85 6.54
C CYS A 148 -0.27 -6.62 5.86
N PHE A 149 1.06 -6.66 5.70
CA PHE A 149 1.77 -5.66 4.92
C PHE A 149 1.55 -5.87 3.42
N THR A 150 1.60 -4.79 2.67
CA THR A 150 1.37 -4.76 1.23
C THR A 150 2.38 -3.83 0.56
N SER A 151 2.49 -3.93 -0.76
CA SER A 151 3.41 -3.09 -1.54
C SER A 151 2.94 -1.64 -1.72
N GLY A 152 1.78 -1.25 -1.22
CA GLY A 152 1.28 0.12 -1.34
C GLY A 152 -0.23 0.21 -1.19
N GLY A 153 -0.75 1.41 -0.91
CA GLY A 153 -2.17 1.67 -0.64
C GLY A 153 -3.12 1.18 -1.72
N SER A 154 -2.69 1.16 -2.99
CA SER A 154 -3.51 0.58 -4.07
C SER A 154 -3.73 -0.92 -3.88
N GLN A 155 -2.71 -1.67 -3.47
CA GLN A 155 -2.85 -3.10 -3.17
C GLN A 155 -3.73 -3.30 -1.92
N SER A 156 -3.49 -2.54 -0.85
CA SER A 156 -4.32 -2.59 0.36
C SER A 156 -5.80 -2.32 0.04
N ASN A 157 -6.08 -1.29 -0.75
CA ASN A 157 -7.44 -0.94 -1.17
C ASN A 157 -8.08 -2.05 -2.03
N ILE A 158 -7.34 -2.64 -2.99
CA ILE A 158 -7.82 -3.76 -3.80
C ILE A 158 -8.14 -4.96 -2.90
N SER A 159 -7.26 -5.29 -1.96
CA SER A 159 -7.47 -6.39 -1.00
C SER A 159 -8.70 -6.15 -0.14
N ALA A 160 -8.92 -4.93 0.35
CA ALA A 160 -10.11 -4.58 1.11
C ALA A 160 -11.41 -4.76 0.29
N ILE A 161 -11.40 -4.37 -0.99
CA ILE A 161 -12.56 -4.53 -1.86
C ILE A 161 -12.81 -6.01 -2.20
N ILE A 162 -11.76 -6.82 -2.37
CA ILE A 162 -11.90 -8.29 -2.53
C ILE A 162 -12.58 -8.87 -1.30
N ALA A 163 -12.03 -8.61 -0.10
CA ALA A 163 -12.55 -9.13 1.16
C ALA A 163 -14.01 -8.69 1.39
N ALA A 164 -14.33 -7.41 1.16
CA ALA A 164 -15.68 -6.87 1.27
C ALA A 164 -16.66 -7.55 0.29
N ARG A 165 -16.24 -7.77 -0.96
CA ARG A 165 -17.05 -8.42 -1.99
C ARG A 165 -17.35 -9.87 -1.60
N ASP A 166 -16.33 -10.63 -1.22
CA ASP A 166 -16.46 -12.04 -0.92
C ASP A 166 -17.31 -12.26 0.34
N TRP A 167 -17.07 -11.47 1.38
CA TRP A 167 -17.90 -11.42 2.57
C TRP A 167 -19.37 -11.09 2.24
N TYR A 168 -19.60 -10.05 1.42
CA TYR A 168 -20.96 -9.66 1.05
C TYR A 168 -21.65 -10.74 0.23
N CYS A 169 -20.98 -11.34 -0.75
CA CYS A 169 -21.54 -12.39 -1.57
C CYS A 169 -21.90 -13.63 -0.76
N MET A 170 -21.05 -14.02 0.18
CA MET A 170 -21.33 -15.11 1.12
C MET A 170 -22.53 -14.78 2.00
N LYS A 171 -22.53 -13.62 2.63
CA LYS A 171 -23.60 -13.18 3.54
C LYS A 171 -24.94 -12.98 2.84
N ARG A 172 -24.94 -12.41 1.64
CA ARG A 172 -26.15 -12.01 0.93
C ARG A 172 -26.74 -13.09 0.07
N PHE A 173 -25.90 -13.90 -0.58
CA PHE A 173 -26.30 -14.89 -1.59
C PHE A 173 -25.96 -16.33 -1.17
N GLY A 174 -25.19 -16.53 -0.10
CA GLY A 174 -24.62 -17.84 0.24
C GLY A 174 -23.64 -18.34 -0.83
N TRP A 175 -22.97 -17.40 -1.50
CA TRP A 175 -22.12 -17.68 -2.65
C TRP A 175 -20.64 -17.49 -2.30
N ASP A 176 -19.90 -18.58 -2.38
CA ASP A 176 -18.44 -18.58 -2.21
C ASP A 176 -17.77 -18.16 -3.53
N VAL A 177 -17.24 -16.92 -3.54
CA VAL A 177 -16.58 -16.34 -4.73
C VAL A 177 -15.23 -17.03 -5.00
N LYS A 178 -14.49 -17.39 -3.94
CA LYS A 178 -13.19 -18.06 -4.03
C LYS A 178 -13.31 -19.39 -4.78
N MET A 179 -14.35 -20.16 -4.48
CA MET A 179 -14.57 -21.47 -5.10
C MET A 179 -15.33 -21.44 -6.42
N ASN A 180 -16.28 -20.51 -6.57
CA ASN A 180 -17.26 -20.55 -7.68
C ASN A 180 -17.09 -19.40 -8.68
N GLY A 181 -16.15 -18.46 -8.42
CA GLY A 181 -16.04 -17.23 -9.20
C GLY A 181 -17.15 -16.23 -8.88
N LEU A 182 -17.30 -15.21 -9.72
CA LEU A 182 -18.29 -14.15 -9.50
C LEU A 182 -19.73 -14.69 -9.55
N PRO A 183 -20.63 -14.24 -8.62
CA PRO A 183 -22.03 -14.66 -8.64
C PRO A 183 -22.78 -14.12 -9.87
N PRO A 184 -23.93 -14.71 -10.24
CA PRO A 184 -24.76 -14.20 -11.34
C PRO A 184 -25.15 -12.72 -11.19
N GLU A 185 -25.22 -12.23 -9.94
CA GLU A 185 -25.59 -10.87 -9.57
C GLU A 185 -24.43 -9.88 -9.64
N PHE A 186 -23.21 -10.29 -9.98
CA PHE A 186 -22.00 -9.46 -9.87
C PHE A 186 -22.09 -8.10 -10.57
N ASN A 187 -22.80 -8.04 -11.70
CA ASN A 187 -23.00 -6.80 -12.45
C ASN A 187 -23.89 -5.77 -11.74
N ARG A 188 -24.55 -6.17 -10.65
CA ARG A 188 -25.39 -5.33 -9.80
C ARG A 188 -24.70 -4.87 -8.51
N LEU A 189 -23.52 -5.40 -8.20
CA LEU A 189 -22.71 -4.99 -7.05
C LEU A 189 -22.20 -3.56 -7.22
N ARG A 190 -22.22 -2.75 -6.15
CA ARG A 190 -21.79 -1.34 -6.18
C ARG A 190 -20.84 -1.00 -5.04
N ILE A 191 -19.80 -0.25 -5.39
CA ILE A 191 -18.86 0.40 -4.47
C ILE A 191 -19.21 1.89 -4.44
N TYR A 192 -19.23 2.49 -3.27
CA TYR A 192 -19.53 3.91 -3.09
C TYR A 192 -18.30 4.63 -2.54
N THR A 193 -17.90 5.70 -3.20
CA THR A 193 -16.74 6.50 -2.80
C THR A 193 -16.92 7.95 -3.23
N SER A 194 -16.18 8.87 -2.61
CA SER A 194 -16.18 10.27 -3.00
C SER A 194 -15.82 10.47 -4.49
N GLU A 195 -16.41 11.44 -5.14
CA GLU A 195 -16.04 11.83 -6.51
C GLU A 195 -14.59 12.31 -6.64
N ILE A 196 -13.97 12.72 -5.51
CA ILE A 196 -12.57 13.13 -5.42
C ILE A 196 -11.67 12.08 -4.74
N SER A 197 -12.15 10.84 -4.56
CA SER A 197 -11.36 9.75 -4.01
C SER A 197 -10.24 9.32 -4.95
N HIS A 198 -9.25 8.63 -4.39
CA HIS A 198 -8.16 8.08 -5.17
C HIS A 198 -8.67 7.05 -6.21
N PHE A 199 -8.08 7.06 -7.40
CA PHE A 199 -8.46 6.20 -8.53
C PHE A 199 -8.25 4.68 -8.28
N SER A 200 -7.66 4.28 -7.15
CA SER A 200 -7.49 2.87 -6.77
C SER A 200 -8.82 2.11 -6.70
N MET A 201 -9.93 2.78 -6.35
CA MET A 201 -11.25 2.15 -6.32
C MET A 201 -11.75 1.79 -7.74
N ASP A 202 -11.55 2.67 -8.70
CA ASP A 202 -11.88 2.41 -10.10
C ASP A 202 -11.01 1.26 -10.65
N LYS A 203 -9.70 1.25 -10.33
CA LYS A 203 -8.78 0.16 -10.68
C LYS A 203 -9.19 -1.16 -10.03
N ALA A 204 -9.51 -1.16 -8.73
CA ALA A 204 -10.00 -2.35 -8.03
C ALA A 204 -11.23 -2.93 -8.74
N SER A 205 -12.24 -2.10 -9.01
CA SER A 205 -13.45 -2.51 -9.70
C SER A 205 -13.17 -3.12 -11.07
N HIS A 206 -12.25 -2.53 -11.84
CA HIS A 206 -11.84 -3.06 -13.15
C HIS A 206 -11.13 -4.42 -13.03
N ILE A 207 -10.14 -4.54 -12.16
CA ILE A 207 -9.36 -5.78 -11.93
C ILE A 207 -10.28 -6.92 -11.48
N LEU A 208 -11.28 -6.60 -10.64
CA LEU A 208 -12.26 -7.56 -10.14
C LEU A 208 -13.36 -7.94 -11.16
N GLY A 209 -13.28 -7.45 -12.40
CA GLY A 209 -14.22 -7.75 -13.47
C GLY A 209 -15.58 -7.05 -13.33
N MET A 210 -15.72 -6.10 -12.42
CA MET A 210 -16.97 -5.37 -12.17
C MET A 210 -17.14 -4.16 -13.10
N GLY A 211 -16.04 -3.63 -13.64
CA GLY A 211 -16.00 -2.43 -14.48
C GLY A 211 -16.18 -1.13 -13.70
N TYR A 212 -15.77 0.00 -14.29
CA TYR A 212 -15.83 1.32 -13.64
C TYR A 212 -17.24 1.76 -13.27
N SER A 213 -18.26 1.31 -14.02
CA SER A 213 -19.67 1.63 -13.73
C SER A 213 -20.17 1.06 -12.39
N ALA A 214 -19.47 0.10 -11.80
CA ALA A 214 -19.78 -0.40 -10.47
C ALA A 214 -19.37 0.57 -9.34
N VAL A 215 -18.50 1.54 -9.63
CA VAL A 215 -18.09 2.58 -8.67
C VAL A 215 -19.04 3.77 -8.77
N ARG A 216 -19.79 4.01 -7.70
CA ARG A 216 -20.71 5.13 -7.55
C ARG A 216 -19.99 6.31 -6.88
N LYS A 217 -19.89 7.42 -7.58
CA LYS A 217 -19.21 8.62 -7.10
C LYS A 217 -20.19 9.49 -6.33
N ILE A 218 -19.98 9.62 -5.03
CA ILE A 218 -20.79 10.44 -4.13
C ILE A 218 -20.30 11.89 -4.24
N PRO A 219 -21.22 12.88 -4.40
CA PRO A 219 -20.86 14.29 -4.34
C PRO A 219 -20.22 14.68 -3.00
N VAL A 220 -19.42 15.73 -3.02
CA VAL A 220 -18.80 16.29 -1.82
C VAL A 220 -19.47 17.57 -1.35
N ASP A 221 -19.32 17.86 -0.05
CA ASP A 221 -19.73 19.12 0.57
C ASP A 221 -18.70 20.25 0.30
N GLN A 222 -18.94 21.43 0.91
CA GLN A 222 -18.05 22.59 0.75
C GLN A 222 -16.66 22.41 1.36
N GLU A 223 -16.51 21.46 2.29
CA GLU A 223 -15.24 21.06 2.89
C GLU A 223 -14.58 19.87 2.16
N CYS A 224 -15.06 19.56 0.96
CA CYS A 224 -14.55 18.44 0.15
C CYS A 224 -14.64 17.07 0.85
N ARG A 225 -15.71 16.84 1.63
CA ARG A 225 -16.02 15.56 2.29
C ARG A 225 -17.27 14.95 1.64
N ILE A 226 -17.42 13.64 1.71
CA ILE A 226 -18.65 12.98 1.25
C ILE A 226 -19.89 13.69 1.84
N ASP A 227 -20.81 14.12 0.97
CA ASP A 227 -22.15 14.54 1.40
C ASP A 227 -22.96 13.30 1.80
N VAL A 228 -23.08 13.09 3.11
CA VAL A 228 -23.79 11.92 3.68
C VAL A 228 -25.27 11.92 3.28
N SER A 229 -25.90 13.08 3.06
CA SER A 229 -27.29 13.18 2.61
C SER A 229 -27.44 12.74 1.15
N ALA A 230 -26.51 13.17 0.29
CA ALA A 230 -26.45 12.71 -1.09
C ALA A 230 -26.17 11.21 -1.16
N PHE A 231 -25.29 10.69 -0.29
CA PHE A 231 -25.02 9.25 -0.19
C PHE A 231 -26.28 8.46 0.20
N ALA A 232 -27.01 8.90 1.21
CA ALA A 232 -28.26 8.26 1.62
C ALA A 232 -29.28 8.18 0.48
N LYS A 233 -29.47 9.28 -0.25
CA LYS A 233 -30.37 9.33 -1.40
C LYS A 233 -29.92 8.38 -2.52
N MET A 234 -28.63 8.36 -2.83
CA MET A 234 -28.07 7.46 -3.86
C MET A 234 -28.29 5.98 -3.50
N LEU A 235 -28.13 5.61 -2.22
CA LEU A 235 -28.39 4.25 -1.73
C LEU A 235 -29.88 3.87 -1.91
N GLU A 236 -30.81 4.78 -1.57
CA GLU A 236 -32.26 4.55 -1.75
C GLU A 236 -32.62 4.31 -3.21
N GLU A 237 -32.08 5.13 -4.12
CA GLU A 237 -32.31 5.03 -5.56
C GLU A 237 -31.73 3.71 -6.12
N ASP A 238 -30.48 3.40 -5.81
CA ASP A 238 -29.78 2.21 -6.31
C ASP A 238 -30.46 0.90 -5.81
N VAL A 239 -30.86 0.85 -4.54
CA VAL A 239 -31.59 -0.30 -4.00
C VAL A 239 -32.97 -0.45 -4.63
N ALA A 240 -33.68 0.64 -4.90
CA ALA A 240 -34.96 0.61 -5.60
C ALA A 240 -34.82 0.10 -7.04
N GLU A 241 -33.69 0.35 -7.70
CA GLU A 241 -33.31 -0.22 -9.00
C GLU A 241 -32.84 -1.67 -8.92
N GLY A 242 -32.73 -2.22 -7.71
CA GLY A 242 -32.30 -3.58 -7.44
C GLY A 242 -30.80 -3.78 -7.51
N LEU A 243 -30.00 -2.73 -7.35
CA LEU A 243 -28.55 -2.82 -7.19
C LEU A 243 -28.19 -3.28 -5.78
N TYR A 244 -26.98 -3.79 -5.62
CA TYR A 244 -26.47 -4.34 -4.38
C TYR A 244 -25.31 -3.48 -3.85
N PRO A 245 -25.55 -2.52 -2.95
CA PRO A 245 -24.52 -1.81 -2.23
C PRO A 245 -23.75 -2.78 -1.33
N PHE A 246 -22.47 -3.03 -1.61
CA PHE A 246 -21.69 -3.94 -0.78
C PHE A 246 -20.57 -3.28 -0.01
N CYS A 247 -20.03 -2.16 -0.53
CA CYS A 247 -18.90 -1.48 0.10
C CYS A 247 -19.03 0.04 -0.06
N ALA A 248 -18.75 0.77 1.01
CA ALA A 248 -18.49 2.20 0.98
C ALA A 248 -17.05 2.47 1.43
N VAL A 249 -16.44 3.51 0.88
CA VAL A 249 -15.06 3.91 1.17
C VAL A 249 -15.06 5.32 1.72
N ALA A 250 -14.68 5.46 2.99
CA ALA A 250 -14.40 6.74 3.63
C ALA A 250 -12.91 7.09 3.44
N THR A 251 -12.62 8.27 2.91
CA THR A 251 -11.24 8.73 2.72
C THR A 251 -10.79 9.58 3.91
N PHE A 252 -9.67 9.22 4.50
CA PHE A 252 -9.04 9.96 5.58
C PHE A 252 -7.80 10.68 5.05
N GLY A 253 -8.02 11.81 4.40
CA GLY A 253 -6.99 12.60 3.72
C GLY A 253 -7.00 12.39 2.21
N THR A 254 -7.90 13.07 1.49
CA THR A 254 -7.93 13.04 0.02
C THR A 254 -6.64 13.60 -0.57
N THR A 255 -6.24 13.08 -1.74
CA THR A 255 -4.99 13.45 -2.40
C THR A 255 -4.90 14.96 -2.69
N ASP A 256 -5.98 15.56 -3.16
CA ASP A 256 -5.96 16.97 -3.59
C ASP A 256 -6.23 17.96 -2.45
N PHE A 257 -7.04 17.56 -1.45
CA PHE A 257 -7.54 18.50 -0.43
C PHE A 257 -7.16 18.13 0.99
N GLY A 258 -6.71 16.89 1.24
CA GLY A 258 -6.48 16.39 2.60
C GLY A 258 -7.75 16.31 3.45
N SER A 259 -8.93 16.34 2.83
CA SER A 259 -10.22 16.25 3.51
C SER A 259 -10.43 14.87 4.13
N ILE A 260 -11.23 14.83 5.21
CA ILE A 260 -11.51 13.61 5.96
C ILE A 260 -13.04 13.45 6.02
N ASP A 261 -13.53 12.32 5.51
CA ASP A 261 -14.94 12.01 5.43
C ASP A 261 -15.58 11.76 6.81
N ASP A 262 -16.89 11.97 6.92
CA ASP A 262 -17.68 11.65 8.11
C ASP A 262 -17.95 10.15 8.20
N ALA A 263 -16.96 9.40 8.73
CA ALA A 263 -17.08 7.96 8.91
C ALA A 263 -18.26 7.56 9.81
N LYS A 264 -18.69 8.40 10.76
CA LYS A 264 -19.82 8.10 11.63
C LYS A 264 -21.14 8.12 10.85
N GLY A 265 -21.38 9.17 10.09
CA GLY A 265 -22.56 9.25 9.23
C GLY A 265 -22.58 8.15 8.17
N MET A 266 -21.43 7.83 7.60
CA MET A 266 -21.28 6.72 6.65
C MET A 266 -21.52 5.35 7.32
N ARG A 267 -21.05 5.14 8.56
CA ARG A 267 -21.26 3.88 9.30
C ARG A 267 -22.75 3.62 9.53
N GLU A 268 -23.51 4.64 9.92
CA GLU A 268 -24.96 4.53 10.15
C GLU A 268 -25.70 4.06 8.87
N LEU A 269 -25.27 4.53 7.70
CA LEU A 269 -25.81 4.09 6.41
C LEU A 269 -25.35 2.67 6.08
N CYS A 270 -24.06 2.37 6.24
CA CYS A 270 -23.53 1.03 5.99
C CYS A 270 -24.22 -0.03 6.85
N ASP A 271 -24.48 0.24 8.12
CA ASP A 271 -25.23 -0.67 9.01
C ASP A 271 -26.65 -0.91 8.51
N ARG A 272 -27.33 0.15 8.09
CA ARG A 272 -28.71 0.06 7.57
C ARG A 272 -28.83 -0.81 6.32
N TYR A 273 -27.84 -0.73 5.43
CA TYR A 273 -27.85 -1.45 4.16
C TYR A 273 -27.01 -2.73 4.16
N GLY A 274 -26.34 -3.06 5.28
CA GLY A 274 -25.50 -4.27 5.42
C GLY A 274 -24.25 -4.23 4.57
N MET A 275 -23.62 -3.06 4.47
CA MET A 275 -22.43 -2.78 3.67
C MET A 275 -21.16 -2.84 4.51
N HIS A 276 -20.06 -3.17 3.88
CA HIS A 276 -18.71 -2.99 4.40
C HIS A 276 -18.29 -1.52 4.32
N LEU A 277 -17.69 -0.98 5.37
CA LEU A 277 -17.11 0.37 5.39
C LEU A 277 -15.58 0.25 5.43
N HIS A 278 -14.92 0.64 4.35
CA HIS A 278 -13.47 0.69 4.24
C HIS A 278 -12.94 2.10 4.52
N ALA A 279 -11.85 2.21 5.27
CA ALA A 279 -11.10 3.45 5.46
C ALA A 279 -9.90 3.50 4.51
N ASP A 280 -9.96 4.33 3.48
CA ASP A 280 -8.75 4.70 2.74
C ASP A 280 -8.03 5.81 3.52
N ALA A 281 -7.15 5.42 4.42
CA ALA A 281 -6.32 6.33 5.20
C ALA A 281 -4.85 6.30 4.75
N ALA A 282 -4.61 5.91 3.50
CA ALA A 282 -3.27 5.85 2.94
C ALA A 282 -2.43 7.10 3.22
N TYR A 283 -3.04 8.28 3.18
CA TYR A 283 -2.35 9.52 3.56
C TYR A 283 -2.57 9.88 5.03
N GLY A 284 -3.81 10.01 5.46
CA GLY A 284 -4.12 10.59 6.77
C GLY A 284 -3.85 9.69 7.97
N SER A 285 -3.56 8.39 7.77
CA SER A 285 -3.23 7.46 8.85
C SER A 285 -2.10 7.99 9.76
N GLY A 286 -1.09 8.65 9.20
CA GLY A 286 0.03 9.21 9.96
C GLY A 286 -0.36 10.31 10.96
N LEU A 287 -1.56 10.90 10.85
CA LEU A 287 -2.06 11.85 11.85
C LEU A 287 -2.20 11.22 13.24
N ILE A 288 -2.26 9.89 13.35
CA ILE A 288 -2.30 9.18 14.64
C ILE A 288 -1.11 9.51 15.53
N MET A 289 0.05 9.85 14.93
CA MET A 289 1.28 10.20 15.65
C MET A 289 1.28 11.64 16.17
N SER A 290 0.21 12.42 15.95
CA SER A 290 0.13 13.82 16.32
C SER A 290 -0.80 14.03 17.50
N ASP A 291 -0.29 14.51 18.64
CA ASP A 291 -1.10 14.90 19.81
C ASP A 291 -2.19 15.93 19.45
N ARG A 292 -1.95 16.73 18.42
CA ARG A 292 -2.85 17.80 17.99
C ARG A 292 -3.93 17.34 17.01
N TYR A 293 -3.63 16.33 16.19
CA TYR A 293 -4.47 16.02 15.03
C TYR A 293 -5.01 14.58 15.00
N SER A 294 -4.59 13.71 15.91
CA SER A 294 -5.03 12.31 15.98
C SER A 294 -6.55 12.16 16.11
N GLU A 295 -7.20 13.04 16.85
CA GLU A 295 -8.66 13.06 16.99
C GLU A 295 -9.42 13.21 15.65
N ARG A 296 -8.78 13.82 14.63
CA ARG A 296 -9.40 13.99 13.31
C ARG A 296 -9.67 12.66 12.60
N ILE A 297 -8.89 11.64 12.94
CA ILE A 297 -8.98 10.31 12.32
C ILE A 297 -9.60 9.26 13.25
N ALA A 298 -10.15 9.65 14.40
CA ALA A 298 -10.80 8.72 15.34
C ALA A 298 -11.93 7.89 14.68
N GLY A 299 -12.54 8.41 13.62
CA GLY A 299 -13.53 7.69 12.82
C GLY A 299 -13.03 6.40 12.14
N ILE A 300 -11.70 6.22 12.00
CA ILE A 300 -11.11 4.97 11.49
C ILE A 300 -11.57 3.76 12.32
N ALA A 301 -11.64 3.91 13.64
CA ALA A 301 -12.10 2.86 14.55
C ALA A 301 -13.54 2.38 14.31
N LEU A 302 -14.33 3.07 13.48
CA LEU A 302 -15.69 2.67 13.09
C LEU A 302 -15.73 1.85 11.79
N CYS A 303 -14.60 1.73 11.08
CA CYS A 303 -14.54 1.05 9.79
C CYS A 303 -14.30 -0.45 9.96
N ASP A 304 -14.63 -1.23 8.94
CA ASP A 304 -14.44 -2.68 8.90
C ASP A 304 -13.05 -3.05 8.39
N SER A 305 -12.43 -2.18 7.62
CA SER A 305 -11.03 -2.31 7.17
C SER A 305 -10.35 -0.96 6.99
N LEU A 306 -9.04 -0.96 6.98
CA LEU A 306 -8.19 0.24 6.96
C LEU A 306 -6.98 0.02 6.04
N THR A 307 -6.68 0.99 5.20
CA THR A 307 -5.41 1.11 4.48
C THR A 307 -4.50 2.14 5.15
N VAL A 308 -3.24 1.75 5.39
CA VAL A 308 -2.18 2.60 5.95
C VAL A 308 -0.98 2.61 5.01
N ASP A 309 -0.49 3.79 4.59
CA ASP A 309 0.77 3.90 3.84
C ASP A 309 1.88 4.48 4.73
N PHE A 310 2.87 3.66 5.03
CA PHE A 310 4.03 4.08 5.83
C PHE A 310 4.99 4.96 5.03
N HIS A 311 5.03 4.79 3.73
CA HIS A 311 5.87 5.59 2.82
C HIS A 311 5.33 6.99 2.53
N LYS A 312 4.24 7.41 3.21
CA LYS A 312 3.72 8.79 3.14
C LYS A 312 4.06 9.55 4.42
N MET A 313 3.11 9.74 5.33
CA MET A 313 3.33 10.57 6.53
C MET A 313 4.22 9.92 7.60
N PHE A 314 4.50 8.62 7.52
CA PHE A 314 5.44 7.95 8.43
C PHE A 314 6.90 8.01 7.95
N LEU A 315 7.16 8.60 6.77
CA LEU A 315 8.49 8.90 6.25
C LEU A 315 9.37 7.67 5.96
N LEU A 316 8.76 6.53 5.64
CA LEU A 316 9.47 5.33 5.22
C LEU A 316 9.74 5.33 3.70
N PRO A 317 10.71 4.55 3.22
CA PRO A 317 10.91 4.34 1.78
C PRO A 317 9.66 3.75 1.10
N ILE A 318 9.44 4.10 -0.15
CA ILE A 318 8.46 3.44 -1.01
C ILE A 318 9.05 2.07 -1.41
N SER A 319 8.31 0.97 -1.25
CA SER A 319 6.89 0.85 -1.03
C SER A 319 6.64 0.11 0.29
N CYS A 320 5.82 0.69 1.16
CA CYS A 320 5.45 0.08 2.42
C CYS A 320 4.04 0.53 2.81
N SER A 321 3.12 -0.42 2.93
CA SER A 321 1.72 -0.20 3.29
C SER A 321 1.19 -1.39 4.09
N ALA A 322 0.01 -1.26 4.68
CA ALA A 322 -0.70 -2.37 5.31
C ALA A 322 -2.22 -2.25 5.10
N ILE A 323 -2.86 -3.40 5.09
CA ILE A 323 -4.30 -3.54 5.29
C ILE A 323 -4.55 -4.09 6.70
N ILE A 324 -5.52 -3.50 7.40
CA ILE A 324 -6.01 -4.00 8.68
C ILE A 324 -7.49 -4.26 8.51
N VAL A 325 -7.97 -5.37 9.06
CA VAL A 325 -9.39 -5.74 9.06
C VAL A 325 -9.90 -5.91 10.49
N ARG A 326 -11.15 -5.55 10.72
CA ARG A 326 -11.82 -5.69 12.02
C ARG A 326 -12.12 -7.14 12.39
N ASP A 327 -12.31 -7.98 11.38
CA ASP A 327 -12.62 -9.40 11.51
C ASP A 327 -11.64 -10.17 10.62
N ALA A 328 -10.77 -10.97 11.24
CA ALA A 328 -9.77 -11.81 10.58
C ALA A 328 -10.39 -12.73 9.52
N GLU A 329 -11.63 -13.16 9.73
CA GLU A 329 -12.37 -13.98 8.74
C GLU A 329 -12.43 -13.35 7.34
N LEU A 330 -12.31 -12.02 7.24
CA LEU A 330 -12.26 -11.31 5.97
C LEU A 330 -11.01 -11.66 5.14
N LEU A 331 -9.90 -12.03 5.79
CA LEU A 331 -8.65 -12.38 5.12
C LEU A 331 -8.64 -13.82 4.58
N ARG A 332 -9.56 -14.67 5.00
CA ARG A 332 -9.67 -16.07 4.50
C ARG A 332 -9.89 -16.18 2.99
N CYS A 333 -10.37 -15.11 2.35
CA CYS A 333 -10.45 -15.09 0.88
C CYS A 333 -9.07 -15.19 0.21
N PHE A 334 -7.98 -14.85 0.93
CA PHE A 334 -6.60 -14.90 0.44
C PHE A 334 -5.86 -16.18 0.86
N GLU A 335 -6.34 -16.92 1.84
CA GLU A 335 -5.72 -18.16 2.29
C GLU A 335 -5.57 -19.17 1.13
N LEU A 336 -4.42 -19.77 1.05
CA LEU A 336 -4.14 -20.87 0.13
C LEU A 336 -3.19 -21.85 0.80
N HIS A 337 -3.66 -23.06 1.04
CA HIS A 337 -2.83 -24.14 1.54
C HIS A 337 -2.18 -24.87 0.39
N ALA A 338 -0.87 -24.97 0.39
CA ALA A 338 -0.08 -25.70 -0.58
C ALA A 338 0.80 -26.72 0.16
N ASP A 339 0.66 -28.00 -0.18
CA ASP A 339 1.35 -29.14 0.47
C ASP A 339 2.88 -28.99 0.54
N TYR A 340 3.46 -28.13 -0.30
CA TYR A 340 4.93 -27.93 -0.36
C TYR A 340 5.40 -26.68 0.39
N LEU A 341 4.49 -25.83 0.90
CA LEU A 341 4.83 -24.59 1.62
C LEU A 341 4.24 -24.60 3.03
N ASN A 342 2.91 -24.64 3.14
CA ASN A 342 2.19 -24.53 4.40
C ASN A 342 1.24 -25.72 4.50
N ARG A 343 1.67 -26.82 5.16
CA ARG A 343 0.83 -27.96 5.39
C ARG A 343 -0.16 -27.64 6.51
N GLU A 344 -1.43 -28.11 6.37
CA GLU A 344 -2.42 -27.98 7.45
C GLU A 344 -1.93 -28.61 8.78
N GLU A 345 -1.04 -29.61 8.70
CA GLU A 345 -0.45 -30.29 9.87
C GLU A 345 0.59 -29.41 10.60
N ASP A 346 1.12 -28.37 9.93
CA ASP A 346 2.16 -27.47 10.46
C ASP A 346 1.56 -26.16 11.02
N GLU A 347 0.24 -25.93 10.94
CA GLU A 347 -0.43 -24.72 11.45
C GLU A 347 -0.29 -24.54 12.97
N GLU A 348 -0.05 -25.62 13.74
CA GLU A 348 0.16 -25.54 15.19
C GLU A 348 1.61 -25.15 15.56
N ASP A 349 2.54 -25.19 14.60
CA ASP A 349 3.97 -24.92 14.80
C ASP A 349 4.43 -23.55 14.24
N GLY A 350 3.56 -22.75 13.58
CA GLY A 350 3.79 -21.38 13.08
C GLY A 350 3.56 -21.21 11.60
#